data_1cfa2dc881d213ca4897f88e7779303f
#
_entry.id   1cfa2dc881d213ca4897f88e7779303f
#
_cell.length_a   1.000
_cell.length_b   1.000
_cell.length_c   1.000
_cell.angle_alpha   90.00
_cell.angle_beta   90.00
_cell.angle_gamma   90.00
#
_symmetry.space_group_name_H-M   'P 1'
#
loop_
_entity.id
_entity.type
_entity.pdbx_description
1 polymer ?
#
loop_
_entity_poly.entity_id
_entity_poly.type
_entity_poly.pdbx_seq_one_letter_code
_entity_poly.pdbx_strand_id
1 'polypeptide(L)'
;ITPTMKEIDAIMTAAPDIIALDATNRKRPDGSTIETFFPEVRKKYPDMIFMADCASYEDGMRAQKLGFDIVGTTLCGYTPDTKGTEIPCFPMLEKLAQDLTIPLIAEGGIWEPQQLQKAFACGAYAAVIGTAITRPREITKRFVNAITK
;
A
#
# COMPACT_ATOMS: atom_id res chain seq x y z
N ILE A 1 -3.68 8.63 -4.18
CA ILE A 1 -2.85 7.84 -5.10
C ILE A 1 -3.74 7.35 -6.22
N THR A 2 -3.47 7.76 -7.46
CA THR A 2 -4.17 7.35 -8.70
C THR A 2 -5.70 7.35 -8.53
N PRO A 3 -6.32 8.50 -8.28
CA PRO A 3 -7.67 8.54 -7.73
C PRO A 3 -8.79 8.34 -8.77
N THR A 4 -8.52 8.59 -10.05
CA THR A 4 -9.55 8.51 -11.10
C THR A 4 -9.02 7.81 -12.36
N MET A 5 -9.91 7.49 -13.29
CA MET A 5 -9.55 6.89 -14.58
C MET A 5 -8.59 7.79 -15.39
N LYS A 6 -8.71 9.10 -15.25
CA LYS A 6 -7.84 10.06 -15.94
C LYS A 6 -6.37 9.88 -15.57
N GLU A 7 -6.08 9.68 -14.26
CA GLU A 7 -4.71 9.44 -13.80
C GLU A 7 -4.21 8.08 -14.24
N ILE A 8 -5.07 7.05 -14.25
CA ILE A 8 -4.70 5.74 -14.77
C ILE A 8 -4.35 5.83 -16.25
N ASP A 9 -5.19 6.47 -17.06
CA ASP A 9 -4.95 6.66 -18.49
C ASP A 9 -3.62 7.40 -18.74
N ALA A 10 -3.32 8.41 -17.95
CA ALA A 10 -2.07 9.15 -18.04
C ALA A 10 -0.84 8.28 -17.67
N ILE A 11 -0.95 7.47 -16.62
CA ILE A 11 0.13 6.55 -16.20
C ILE A 11 0.37 5.48 -17.26
N MET A 12 -0.68 4.96 -17.88
CA MET A 12 -0.58 3.95 -18.94
C MET A 12 0.26 4.42 -20.13
N THR A 13 0.34 5.72 -20.41
CA THR A 13 1.20 6.25 -21.47
C THR A 13 2.69 6.01 -21.23
N ALA A 14 3.10 5.80 -19.98
CA ALA A 14 4.47 5.47 -19.58
C ALA A 14 4.78 3.95 -19.62
N ALA A 15 3.80 3.12 -20.04
CA ALA A 15 3.89 1.67 -20.08
C ALA A 15 4.45 1.05 -18.78
N PRO A 16 3.82 1.30 -17.62
CA PRO A 16 4.28 0.74 -16.35
C PRO A 16 4.03 -0.77 -16.29
N ASP A 17 4.85 -1.49 -15.52
CA ASP A 17 4.62 -2.91 -15.23
C ASP A 17 3.51 -3.12 -14.19
N ILE A 18 3.39 -2.20 -13.22
CA ILE A 18 2.42 -2.26 -12.12
C ILE A 18 1.84 -0.86 -11.87
N ILE A 19 0.53 -0.78 -11.64
CA ILE A 19 -0.14 0.45 -11.19
C ILE A 19 -0.69 0.25 -9.78
N ALA A 20 -0.28 1.11 -8.85
CA ALA A 20 -0.82 1.12 -7.49
C ALA A 20 -2.01 2.09 -7.38
N LEU A 21 -3.07 1.64 -6.68
CA LEU A 21 -4.30 2.38 -6.44
C LEU A 21 -4.63 2.42 -4.95
N ASP A 22 -5.15 3.54 -4.47
CA ASP A 22 -5.81 3.60 -3.15
C ASP A 22 -7.01 2.64 -3.13
N ALA A 23 -6.92 1.59 -2.34
CA ALA A 23 -7.96 0.57 -2.18
C ALA A 23 -8.67 0.65 -0.82
N THR A 24 -8.54 1.76 -0.12
CA THR A 24 -9.25 2.00 1.15
C THR A 24 -10.75 2.27 0.91
N ASN A 25 -11.53 2.33 2.00
CA ASN A 25 -12.96 2.65 1.97
C ASN A 25 -13.26 4.14 1.70
N ARG A 26 -12.23 4.97 1.52
CA ARG A 26 -12.40 6.40 1.26
C ARG A 26 -13.06 6.66 -0.09
N LYS A 27 -13.98 7.63 -0.13
CA LYS A 27 -14.55 8.10 -1.38
C LYS A 27 -13.48 8.78 -2.24
N ARG A 28 -13.54 8.54 -3.53
CA ARG A 28 -12.72 9.21 -4.54
C ARG A 28 -13.22 10.62 -4.81
N PRO A 29 -12.46 11.48 -5.51
CA PRO A 29 -12.88 12.86 -5.81
C PRO A 29 -14.21 12.98 -6.56
N ASP A 30 -14.58 11.97 -7.34
CA ASP A 30 -15.85 11.88 -8.06
C ASP A 30 -16.98 11.24 -7.25
N GLY A 31 -16.73 10.92 -5.96
CA GLY A 31 -17.69 10.30 -5.06
C GLY A 31 -17.80 8.78 -5.17
N SER A 32 -17.10 8.15 -6.12
CA SER A 32 -17.08 6.69 -6.27
C SER A 32 -16.33 6.00 -5.12
N THR A 33 -16.58 4.71 -4.94
CA THR A 33 -15.84 3.84 -4.03
C THR A 33 -14.94 2.89 -4.83
N ILE A 34 -14.04 2.20 -4.15
CA ILE A 34 -13.17 1.24 -4.83
C ILE A 34 -13.96 0.10 -5.48
N GLU A 35 -15.08 -0.30 -4.86
CA GLU A 35 -15.96 -1.36 -5.34
C GLU A 35 -16.67 -0.99 -6.66
N THR A 36 -16.96 0.29 -6.86
CA THR A 36 -17.58 0.76 -8.11
C THR A 36 -16.55 1.16 -9.15
N PHE A 37 -15.39 1.65 -8.72
CA PHE A 37 -14.35 2.16 -9.60
C PHE A 37 -13.47 1.06 -10.20
N PHE A 38 -12.96 0.14 -9.38
CA PHE A 38 -11.98 -0.84 -9.84
C PHE A 38 -12.49 -1.81 -10.91
N PRO A 39 -13.74 -2.28 -10.88
CA PRO A 39 -14.28 -3.09 -11.98
C PRO A 39 -14.22 -2.40 -13.35
N GLU A 40 -14.45 -1.09 -13.41
CA GLU A 40 -14.32 -0.32 -14.66
C GLU A 40 -12.86 -0.19 -15.11
N VAL A 41 -11.93 -0.05 -14.16
CA VAL A 41 -10.49 -0.04 -14.42
C VAL A 41 -10.06 -1.38 -14.99
N ARG A 42 -10.41 -2.48 -14.34
CA ARG A 42 -10.07 -3.84 -14.76
C ARG A 42 -10.66 -4.18 -16.13
N LYS A 43 -11.89 -3.75 -16.40
CA LYS A 43 -12.53 -3.93 -17.70
C LYS A 43 -11.77 -3.20 -18.82
N LYS A 44 -11.26 -1.99 -18.53
CA LYS A 44 -10.51 -1.18 -19.51
C LYS A 44 -9.10 -1.71 -19.74
N TYR A 45 -8.46 -2.24 -18.69
CA TYR A 45 -7.07 -2.70 -18.69
C TYR A 45 -6.98 -4.13 -18.10
N PRO A 46 -7.49 -5.15 -18.84
CA PRO A 46 -7.62 -6.51 -18.31
C PRO A 46 -6.28 -7.17 -17.97
N ASP A 47 -5.22 -6.87 -18.73
CA ASP A 47 -3.91 -7.50 -18.60
C ASP A 47 -2.93 -6.72 -17.70
N MET A 48 -3.35 -5.54 -17.18
CA MET A 48 -2.51 -4.71 -16.32
C MET A 48 -2.45 -5.27 -14.91
N ILE A 49 -1.26 -5.31 -14.32
CA ILE A 49 -1.07 -5.68 -12.91
C ILE A 49 -1.42 -4.49 -12.03
N PHE A 50 -2.39 -4.67 -11.14
CA PHE A 50 -2.81 -3.66 -10.17
C PHE A 50 -2.46 -4.04 -8.75
N MET A 51 -1.78 -3.13 -8.04
CA MET A 51 -1.51 -3.23 -6.62
C MET A 51 -2.52 -2.38 -5.83
N ALA A 52 -3.10 -2.98 -4.79
CA ALA A 52 -4.00 -2.31 -3.87
C ALA A 52 -3.20 -1.68 -2.72
N ASP A 53 -3.19 -0.35 -2.61
CA ASP A 53 -2.68 0.36 -1.44
C ASP A 53 -3.74 0.32 -0.33
N CYS A 54 -3.51 -0.48 0.71
CA CYS A 54 -4.43 -0.78 1.80
C CYS A 54 -3.99 -0.13 3.12
N ALA A 55 -4.97 0.21 3.95
CA ALA A 55 -4.75 0.75 5.29
C ALA A 55 -5.10 -0.27 6.38
N SER A 56 -5.98 -1.22 6.10
CA SER A 56 -6.50 -2.21 7.05
C SER A 56 -6.49 -3.61 6.45
N TYR A 57 -6.69 -4.60 7.34
CA TYR A 57 -6.89 -5.99 6.93
C TYR A 57 -8.12 -6.14 6.01
N GLU A 58 -9.21 -5.46 6.35
CA GLU A 58 -10.46 -5.47 5.60
C GLU A 58 -10.28 -4.92 4.18
N ASP A 59 -9.45 -3.88 4.02
CA ASP A 59 -9.09 -3.35 2.70
C ASP A 59 -8.37 -4.40 1.85
N GLY A 60 -7.40 -5.11 2.42
CA GLY A 60 -6.65 -6.15 1.72
C GLY A 60 -7.53 -7.30 1.26
N MET A 61 -8.39 -7.82 2.14
CA MET A 61 -9.33 -8.90 1.80
C MET A 61 -10.37 -8.46 0.75
N ARG A 62 -10.83 -7.21 0.82
CA ARG A 62 -11.71 -6.62 -0.19
C ARG A 62 -11.00 -6.48 -1.53
N ALA A 63 -9.77 -5.99 -1.54
CA ALA A 63 -8.98 -5.82 -2.76
C ALA A 63 -8.79 -7.15 -3.50
N GLN A 64 -8.45 -8.23 -2.78
CA GLN A 64 -8.36 -9.56 -3.38
C GLN A 64 -9.69 -10.00 -4.02
N LYS A 65 -10.83 -9.78 -3.34
CA LYS A 65 -12.17 -10.12 -3.87
C LYS A 65 -12.53 -9.30 -5.10
N LEU A 66 -12.05 -8.07 -5.20
CA LEU A 66 -12.26 -7.19 -6.36
C LEU A 66 -11.38 -7.57 -7.56
N GLY A 67 -10.39 -8.45 -7.39
CA GLY A 67 -9.50 -8.89 -8.47
C GLY A 67 -8.24 -8.05 -8.63
N PHE A 68 -7.74 -7.43 -7.55
CA PHE A 68 -6.38 -6.91 -7.52
C PHE A 68 -5.37 -8.06 -7.55
N ASP A 69 -4.21 -7.82 -8.15
CA ASP A 69 -3.16 -8.82 -8.32
C ASP A 69 -2.18 -8.83 -7.15
N ILE A 70 -2.05 -7.71 -6.43
CA ILE A 70 -1.10 -7.49 -5.33
C ILE A 70 -1.79 -6.65 -4.25
N VAL A 71 -1.48 -6.93 -2.97
CA VAL A 71 -1.87 -6.10 -1.83
C VAL A 71 -0.63 -5.48 -1.20
N GLY A 72 -0.67 -4.17 -0.93
CA GLY A 72 0.35 -3.44 -0.19
C GLY A 72 -0.20 -2.80 1.10
N THR A 73 0.61 -2.75 2.17
CA THR A 73 0.22 -2.13 3.45
C THR A 73 0.50 -0.62 3.50
N THR A 74 0.65 0.00 2.34
CA THR A 74 1.11 1.37 2.06
C THR A 74 0.43 2.44 2.90
N LEU A 75 -0.88 2.31 3.11
CA LEU A 75 -1.70 3.35 3.75
C LEU A 75 -2.00 3.08 5.23
N CYS A 76 -1.46 2.02 5.82
CA CYS A 76 -1.59 1.76 7.26
C CYS A 76 -0.98 2.91 8.07
N GLY A 77 -1.76 3.46 9.00
CA GLY A 77 -1.40 4.64 9.80
C GLY A 77 -1.62 5.99 9.11
N TYR A 78 -1.96 6.00 7.81
CA TYR A 78 -2.12 7.23 7.01
C TYR A 78 -3.58 7.57 6.65
N THR A 79 -4.53 6.79 7.13
CA THR A 79 -5.96 7.08 6.97
C THR A 79 -6.58 7.50 8.31
N PRO A 80 -7.74 8.21 8.31
CA PRO A 80 -8.42 8.54 9.55
C PRO A 80 -8.67 7.32 10.45
N ASP A 81 -9.06 6.20 9.84
CA ASP A 81 -9.45 4.97 10.54
C ASP A 81 -8.24 4.22 11.15
N THR A 82 -7.03 4.44 10.61
CA THR A 82 -5.80 3.79 11.07
C THR A 82 -4.81 4.78 11.70
N LYS A 83 -5.24 6.03 11.93
CA LYS A 83 -4.40 7.06 12.55
C LYS A 83 -3.96 6.63 13.96
N GLY A 84 -2.65 6.68 14.21
CA GLY A 84 -2.06 6.27 15.47
C GLY A 84 -1.72 4.78 15.56
N THR A 85 -2.02 3.99 14.54
CA THR A 85 -1.51 2.62 14.44
C THR A 85 0.03 2.63 14.37
N GLU A 86 0.67 1.77 15.12
CA GLU A 86 2.12 1.56 15.02
C GLU A 86 2.49 0.99 13.66
N ILE A 87 3.48 1.59 13.01
CA ILE A 87 3.99 1.17 11.69
C ILE A 87 5.49 0.84 11.76
N PRO A 88 5.93 -0.26 11.10
CA PRO A 88 5.14 -1.23 10.32
C PRO A 88 4.15 -2.01 11.20
N CYS A 89 2.92 -2.19 10.70
CA CYS A 89 1.89 -2.95 11.43
C CYS A 89 2.08 -4.46 11.20
N PHE A 90 3.00 -5.08 11.93
CA PHE A 90 3.30 -6.51 11.81
C PHE A 90 2.11 -7.44 12.06
N PRO A 91 1.23 -7.18 13.07
CA PRO A 91 0.06 -8.02 13.28
C PRO A 91 -0.89 -8.05 12.07
N MET A 92 -1.10 -6.91 11.41
CA MET A 92 -1.91 -6.86 10.19
C MET A 92 -1.21 -7.59 9.03
N LEU A 93 0.11 -7.40 8.88
CA LEU A 93 0.90 -8.03 7.84
C LEU A 93 0.85 -9.56 7.97
N GLU A 94 1.04 -10.10 9.18
CA GLU A 94 0.98 -11.52 9.46
C GLU A 94 -0.40 -12.12 9.14
N LYS A 95 -1.46 -11.44 9.57
CA LYS A 95 -2.83 -11.87 9.31
C LYS A 95 -3.17 -11.86 7.81
N LEU A 96 -2.77 -10.79 7.10
CA LEU A 96 -2.94 -10.73 5.64
C LEU A 96 -2.16 -11.84 4.92
N ALA A 97 -0.92 -12.13 5.36
CA ALA A 97 -0.11 -13.17 4.76
C ALA A 97 -0.70 -14.59 4.93
N GLN A 98 -1.47 -14.82 6.00
CA GLN A 98 -2.17 -16.09 6.23
C GLN A 98 -3.41 -16.26 5.35
N ASP A 99 -4.13 -15.17 5.07
CA ASP A 99 -5.47 -15.23 4.47
C ASP A 99 -5.49 -14.84 2.97
N LEU A 100 -4.47 -14.11 2.49
CA LEU A 100 -4.35 -13.75 1.07
C LEU A 100 -3.78 -14.92 0.25
N THR A 101 -4.30 -15.06 -0.97
CA THR A 101 -3.75 -15.97 -1.99
C THR A 101 -2.93 -15.26 -3.07
N ILE A 102 -2.86 -13.93 -3.01
CA ILE A 102 -2.10 -13.07 -3.91
C ILE A 102 -0.90 -12.46 -3.15
N PRO A 103 0.16 -12.00 -3.85
CA PRO A 103 1.34 -11.42 -3.22
C PRO A 103 1.02 -10.26 -2.28
N LEU A 104 1.67 -10.26 -1.11
CA LEU A 104 1.59 -9.21 -0.11
C LEU A 104 2.90 -8.42 -0.07
N ILE A 105 2.80 -7.10 -0.20
CA ILE A 105 3.94 -6.17 -0.13
C ILE A 105 3.91 -5.45 1.22
N ALA A 106 4.99 -5.59 1.99
CA ALA A 106 5.18 -4.80 3.20
C ALA A 106 5.67 -3.39 2.84
N GLU A 107 4.84 -2.38 3.05
CA GLU A 107 5.16 -0.98 2.78
C GLU A 107 4.67 -0.10 3.92
N GLY A 108 5.48 0.90 4.28
CA GLY A 108 5.16 1.89 5.32
C GLY A 108 5.88 1.64 6.64
N GLY A 109 6.66 2.64 7.06
CA GLY A 109 7.29 2.65 8.40
C GLY A 109 8.51 1.75 8.59
N ILE A 110 9.05 1.12 7.56
CA ILE A 110 10.28 0.33 7.64
C ILE A 110 11.49 1.28 7.65
N TRP A 111 12.18 1.36 8.78
CA TRP A 111 13.36 2.20 9.00
C TRP A 111 14.63 1.42 9.29
N GLU A 112 14.51 0.20 9.81
CA GLU A 112 15.62 -0.61 10.25
C GLU A 112 15.67 -1.95 9.51
N PRO A 113 16.87 -2.52 9.24
CA PRO A 113 17.01 -3.84 8.62
C PRO A 113 16.26 -4.94 9.38
N GLN A 114 16.19 -4.85 10.71
CA GLN A 114 15.48 -5.82 11.55
C GLN A 114 13.97 -5.80 11.31
N GLN A 115 13.39 -4.61 11.04
CA GLN A 115 11.98 -4.48 10.67
C GLN A 115 11.73 -5.12 9.30
N LEU A 116 12.65 -4.96 8.34
CA LEU A 116 12.57 -5.62 7.04
C LEU A 116 12.61 -7.16 7.20
N GLN A 117 13.57 -7.69 7.97
CA GLN A 117 13.65 -9.12 8.26
C GLN A 117 12.34 -9.64 8.88
N LYS A 118 11.78 -8.89 9.83
CA LYS A 118 10.50 -9.24 10.46
C LYS A 118 9.34 -9.21 9.47
N ALA A 119 9.29 -8.27 8.53
CA ALA A 119 8.25 -8.22 7.50
C ALA A 119 8.25 -9.50 6.66
N PHE A 120 9.41 -9.98 6.23
CA PHE A 120 9.53 -11.26 5.52
C PHE A 120 9.17 -12.46 6.41
N ALA A 121 9.57 -12.44 7.69
CA ALA A 121 9.18 -13.49 8.64
C ALA A 121 7.66 -13.55 8.87
N CYS A 122 6.94 -12.42 8.76
CA CYS A 122 5.47 -12.37 8.77
C CYS A 122 4.82 -12.86 7.47
N GLY A 123 5.60 -13.18 6.42
CA GLY A 123 5.09 -13.72 5.17
C GLY A 123 4.95 -12.71 4.02
N ALA A 124 5.57 -11.52 4.12
CA ALA A 124 5.60 -10.60 2.99
C ALA A 124 6.35 -11.22 1.80
N TYR A 125 5.79 -11.08 0.60
CA TYR A 125 6.42 -11.50 -0.66
C TYR A 125 7.57 -10.58 -1.05
N ALA A 126 7.39 -9.27 -0.85
CA ALA A 126 8.41 -8.24 -1.07
C ALA A 126 8.18 -7.06 -0.10
N ALA A 127 9.09 -6.09 -0.12
CA ALA A 127 8.97 -4.89 0.70
C ALA A 127 9.36 -3.62 -0.08
N VAL A 128 8.69 -2.50 0.23
CA VAL A 128 9.01 -1.17 -0.28
C VAL A 128 9.52 -0.31 0.86
N ILE A 129 10.73 0.22 0.71
CA ILE A 129 11.36 1.13 1.67
C ILE A 129 11.57 2.48 0.98
N GLY A 130 10.72 3.44 1.29
CA GLY A 130 10.78 4.79 0.72
C GLY A 130 11.56 5.75 1.61
N THR A 131 10.91 6.29 2.64
CA THR A 131 11.40 7.40 3.46
C THR A 131 12.79 7.17 4.06
N ALA A 132 13.08 5.96 4.54
CA ALA A 132 14.36 5.62 5.16
C ALA A 132 15.55 5.64 4.18
N ILE A 133 15.29 5.62 2.86
CA ILE A 133 16.33 5.61 1.82
C ILE A 133 16.32 6.91 1.02
N THR A 134 15.13 7.42 0.66
CA THR A 134 14.98 8.47 -0.36
C THR A 134 14.66 9.85 0.18
N ARG A 135 14.49 10.01 1.51
CA ARG A 135 14.16 11.31 2.14
C ARG A 135 15.25 11.79 3.11
N PRO A 136 16.34 12.40 2.60
CA PRO A 136 17.46 12.86 3.44
C PRO A 136 17.03 13.75 4.61
N ARG A 137 16.04 14.63 4.40
CA ARG A 137 15.47 15.47 5.45
C ARG A 137 14.93 14.68 6.63
N GLU A 138 14.15 13.64 6.37
CA GLU A 138 13.53 12.82 7.42
C GLU A 138 14.58 11.91 8.09
N ILE A 139 15.56 11.44 7.32
CA ILE A 139 16.71 10.70 7.84
C ILE A 139 17.51 11.59 8.80
N THR A 140 17.86 12.80 8.38
CA THR A 140 18.59 13.77 9.22
C THR A 140 17.82 14.11 10.49
N LYS A 141 16.51 14.35 10.39
CA LYS A 141 15.64 14.63 11.53
C LYS A 141 15.67 13.51 12.57
N ARG A 142 15.70 12.26 12.13
CA ARG A 142 15.78 11.11 13.01
C ARG A 142 17.07 11.12 13.84
N PHE A 143 18.22 11.39 13.21
CA PHE A 143 19.50 11.50 13.92
C PHE A 143 19.53 12.67 14.89
N VAL A 144 19.04 13.86 14.47
CA VAL A 144 18.97 15.04 15.34
C VAL A 144 18.10 14.77 16.56
N ASN A 145 16.89 14.19 16.38
CA ASN A 145 15.98 13.89 17.47
C ASN A 145 16.56 12.87 18.46
N ALA A 146 17.50 12.03 18.05
CA ALA A 146 18.13 11.08 18.95
C ALA A 146 19.09 11.73 19.97
N ILE A 147 19.58 12.95 19.69
CA ILE A 147 20.51 13.70 20.56
C ILE A 147 19.88 14.94 21.22
N THR A 148 18.70 15.35 20.75
CA THR A 148 17.92 16.43 21.38
C THR A 148 16.95 15.83 22.42
N LYS A 149 17.13 16.20 23.67
CA LYS A 149 16.23 15.83 24.78
C LYS A 149 15.00 16.75 24.81
#